data_f56d46322c10339219a0b0564e909b4c
#
_entry.id   f56d46322c10339219a0b0564e909b4c
#
_cell.length_a   1.000
_cell.length_b   1.000
_cell.length_c   1.000
_cell.angle_alpha   90.00
_cell.angle_beta   90.00
_cell.angle_gamma   90.00
#
_symmetry.space_group_name_H-M   'P 1'
#
loop_
_entity.id
_entity.type
_entity.pdbx_description
1 polymer ?
#
loop_
_entity_poly.entity_id
_entity_poly.type
_entity_poly.pdbx_seq_one_letter_code
_entity_poly.pdbx_strand_id
1 'polypeptide(L)'
;MCLVVLALALFAAPLAADAQGKPPYRIGVVHTGFVPNTPPVEGLRAGLKALGLQEGRDLTLDIHPTKGDLQLAQTEATALAASGVDLIFAESERIARAVKSATQTVPMVFVQVGDPVAAGLVTSVPHPGGNVTGVSSLATELTPKRLEFLKAVFPSVRRVRVVYHADDLSSGAAAHTAQDVAGRLKLKIVARAVRTEADLVSELKTLRPGDGLLSPTTVMMGIPGTILDLQLMARWPAIFYTSFWVQGGAVVAYGSPVDHDAAQAARLVARILRGERPQDLPVESSNTIELSINLKTVTALGITMPAAIRTRADRIFP
;
A
#
# COMPACT_ATOMS: atom_id res chain seq x y z
N MET A 1 34.59 63.93 -53.23
CA MET A 1 33.82 62.67 -53.32
C MET A 1 34.24 61.78 -52.18
N CYS A 2 33.55 61.88 -51.01
CA CYS A 2 33.83 61.07 -49.84
C CYS A 2 32.85 59.92 -49.76
N LEU A 3 33.31 58.69 -49.85
CA LEU A 3 32.53 57.47 -49.56
C LEU A 3 32.44 57.27 -48.06
N VAL A 4 31.21 57.32 -47.53
CA VAL A 4 30.91 56.88 -46.15
C VAL A 4 30.54 55.42 -46.21
N VAL A 5 31.38 54.57 -45.62
CA VAL A 5 31.12 53.15 -45.39
C VAL A 5 30.37 53.00 -44.07
N LEU A 6 29.09 52.66 -44.14
CA LEU A 6 28.27 52.39 -42.98
C LEU A 6 28.49 50.91 -42.56
N ALA A 7 29.17 50.67 -41.44
CA ALA A 7 29.34 49.36 -40.86
C ALA A 7 28.09 48.98 -40.05
N LEU A 8 27.26 48.04 -40.56
CA LEU A 8 26.22 47.38 -39.77
C LEU A 8 26.87 46.34 -38.84
N ALA A 9 26.96 46.67 -37.56
CA ALA A 9 27.28 45.70 -36.53
C ALA A 9 25.98 44.90 -36.19
N LEU A 10 25.88 43.66 -36.66
CA LEU A 10 24.90 42.72 -36.19
C LEU A 10 25.21 42.34 -34.74
N PHE A 11 24.43 42.80 -33.79
CA PHE A 11 24.41 42.27 -32.46
C PHE A 11 23.74 40.88 -32.51
N ALA A 12 24.50 39.83 -32.64
CA ALA A 12 24.09 38.46 -32.31
C ALA A 12 24.02 38.35 -30.80
N ALA A 13 22.88 38.62 -30.20
CA ALA A 13 22.61 38.25 -28.82
C ALA A 13 22.67 36.73 -28.70
N PRO A 14 23.34 36.16 -27.69
CA PRO A 14 23.31 34.71 -27.48
C PRO A 14 21.93 34.32 -26.97
N LEU A 15 21.09 33.75 -27.85
CA LEU A 15 19.90 32.98 -27.51
C LEU A 15 20.32 31.58 -26.96
N ALA A 16 21.08 31.54 -25.87
CA ALA A 16 21.53 30.32 -25.27
C ALA A 16 21.56 30.46 -23.73
N ALA A 17 20.44 30.82 -23.14
CA ALA A 17 20.35 30.93 -21.68
C ALA A 17 19.05 30.36 -21.07
N ASP A 18 18.37 29.41 -21.74
CA ASP A 18 17.20 28.75 -21.13
C ASP A 18 17.12 27.23 -21.42
N ALA A 19 18.24 26.57 -21.66
CA ALA A 19 18.30 25.12 -21.82
C ALA A 19 18.94 24.42 -20.60
N GLN A 20 19.01 25.06 -19.44
CA GLN A 20 19.23 24.33 -18.19
C GLN A 20 17.86 23.82 -17.73
N GLY A 21 17.50 22.63 -18.24
CA GLY A 21 16.31 21.93 -17.80
C GLY A 21 16.31 21.85 -16.26
N LYS A 22 15.13 22.06 -15.66
CA LYS A 22 14.95 21.88 -14.22
C LYS A 22 15.60 20.55 -13.82
N PRO A 23 16.40 20.50 -12.75
CA PRO A 23 16.98 19.24 -12.30
C PRO A 23 15.86 18.23 -12.06
N PRO A 24 16.09 16.94 -12.33
CA PRO A 24 15.07 15.92 -12.15
C PRO A 24 14.60 15.90 -10.69
N TYR A 25 13.29 15.74 -10.51
CA TYR A 25 12.71 15.60 -9.17
C TYR A 25 13.31 14.38 -8.46
N ARG A 26 13.49 14.49 -7.16
CA ARG A 26 13.97 13.38 -6.32
C ARG A 26 12.86 12.88 -5.42
N ILE A 27 12.44 11.64 -5.61
CA ILE A 27 11.39 11.00 -4.82
C ILE A 27 12.02 9.91 -3.96
N GLY A 28 12.00 10.08 -2.63
CA GLY A 28 12.34 9.00 -1.71
C GLY A 28 11.19 8.00 -1.64
N VAL A 29 11.47 6.72 -1.72
CA VAL A 29 10.48 5.66 -1.61
C VAL A 29 10.83 4.74 -0.45
N VAL A 30 10.01 4.71 0.60
CA VAL A 30 10.21 3.84 1.76
C VAL A 30 9.11 2.79 1.80
N HIS A 31 9.47 1.52 1.81
CA HIS A 31 8.51 0.42 1.77
C HIS A 31 8.97 -0.80 2.57
N THR A 32 8.02 -1.70 2.89
CA THR A 32 8.25 -2.87 3.74
C THR A 32 8.95 -4.04 3.06
N GLY A 33 9.16 -3.98 1.74
CA GLY A 33 9.72 -5.09 0.95
C GLY A 33 11.18 -5.41 1.25
N PHE A 34 11.62 -6.56 0.71
CA PHE A 34 13.00 -7.06 0.82
C PHE A 34 13.90 -6.65 -0.35
N VAL A 35 13.28 -6.29 -1.46
CA VAL A 35 13.94 -5.91 -2.71
C VAL A 35 13.45 -4.54 -3.18
N PRO A 36 14.26 -3.78 -3.93
CA PRO A 36 13.86 -2.45 -4.37
C PRO A 36 12.59 -2.43 -5.23
N ASN A 37 12.45 -3.39 -6.15
CA ASN A 37 11.29 -3.46 -7.04
C ASN A 37 10.21 -4.35 -6.43
N THR A 38 9.15 -3.73 -5.95
CA THR A 38 7.96 -4.36 -5.38
C THR A 38 6.72 -3.83 -6.11
N PRO A 39 5.57 -4.52 -6.04
CA PRO A 39 4.36 -4.07 -6.73
C PRO A 39 4.00 -2.60 -6.49
N PRO A 40 4.05 -2.03 -5.26
CA PRO A 40 3.80 -0.60 -5.07
C PRO A 40 4.83 0.31 -5.76
N VAL A 41 6.10 -0.06 -5.81
CA VAL A 41 7.13 0.71 -6.52
C VAL A 41 6.89 0.68 -8.03
N GLU A 42 6.55 -0.48 -8.56
CA GLU A 42 6.22 -0.66 -9.97
C GLU A 42 4.95 0.09 -10.36
N GLY A 43 3.92 0.05 -9.52
CA GLY A 43 2.70 0.81 -9.70
C GLY A 43 2.94 2.32 -9.72
N LEU A 44 3.73 2.84 -8.78
CA LEU A 44 4.13 4.24 -8.75
C LEU A 44 4.86 4.65 -10.05
N ARG A 45 5.85 3.85 -10.46
CA ARG A 45 6.63 4.07 -11.69
C ARG A 45 5.72 4.09 -12.93
N ALA A 46 4.82 3.13 -13.04
CA ALA A 46 3.87 3.04 -14.14
C ALA A 46 2.90 4.23 -14.16
N GLY A 47 2.36 4.63 -13.00
CA GLY A 47 1.47 5.77 -12.88
C GLY A 47 2.16 7.09 -13.22
N LEU A 48 3.39 7.32 -12.75
CA LEU A 48 4.17 8.52 -13.10
C LEU A 48 4.48 8.57 -14.59
N LYS A 49 4.88 7.44 -15.18
CA LYS A 49 5.13 7.32 -16.63
C LYS A 49 3.88 7.65 -17.44
N ALA A 50 2.70 7.18 -17.03
CA ALA A 50 1.42 7.47 -17.70
C ALA A 50 1.07 8.97 -17.65
N LEU A 51 1.58 9.71 -16.64
CA LEU A 51 1.44 11.15 -16.48
C LEU A 51 2.56 11.96 -17.17
N GLY A 52 3.42 11.30 -17.96
CA GLY A 52 4.52 11.91 -18.71
C GLY A 52 5.78 12.17 -17.91
N LEU A 53 5.86 11.69 -16.65
CA LEU A 53 7.02 11.81 -15.78
C LEU A 53 7.86 10.52 -15.84
N GLN A 54 8.99 10.59 -16.53
CA GLN A 54 9.84 9.43 -16.80
C GLN A 54 11.06 9.41 -15.87
N GLU A 55 11.24 8.27 -15.18
CA GLU A 55 12.45 8.03 -14.36
C GLU A 55 13.71 8.08 -15.22
N GLY A 56 14.77 8.72 -14.71
CA GLY A 56 16.02 8.98 -15.40
C GLY A 56 16.02 10.22 -16.27
N ARG A 57 14.86 10.79 -16.59
CA ARG A 57 14.72 12.06 -17.34
C ARG A 57 14.13 13.18 -16.49
N ASP A 58 12.94 12.95 -15.95
CA ASP A 58 12.16 13.97 -15.24
C ASP A 58 12.23 13.80 -13.71
N LEU A 59 12.54 12.57 -13.25
CA LEU A 59 12.66 12.24 -11.84
C LEU A 59 13.64 11.09 -11.61
N THR A 60 14.03 10.94 -10.33
CA THR A 60 14.73 9.77 -9.79
C THR A 60 13.94 9.20 -8.62
N LEU A 61 13.91 7.86 -8.49
CA LEU A 61 13.38 7.16 -7.34
C LEU A 61 14.55 6.68 -6.47
N ASP A 62 14.64 7.21 -5.26
CA ASP A 62 15.57 6.76 -4.23
C ASP A 62 14.88 5.76 -3.33
N ILE A 63 15.12 4.46 -3.56
CA ILE A 63 14.28 3.37 -3.06
C ILE A 63 14.92 2.68 -1.87
N HIS A 64 14.21 2.66 -0.73
CA HIS A 64 14.67 2.16 0.56
C HIS A 64 13.77 1.00 1.06
N PRO A 65 14.12 -0.26 0.76
CA PRO A 65 13.44 -1.43 1.31
C PRO A 65 13.82 -1.63 2.78
N THR A 66 12.82 -1.64 3.67
CA THR A 66 13.05 -1.72 5.12
C THR A 66 12.91 -3.13 5.70
N LYS A 67 12.48 -4.09 4.90
CA LYS A 67 12.26 -5.49 5.31
C LYS A 67 11.32 -5.61 6.51
N GLY A 68 10.39 -4.65 6.66
CA GLY A 68 9.49 -4.56 7.80
C GLY A 68 10.10 -4.01 9.09
N ASP A 69 11.40 -3.65 9.09
CA ASP A 69 12.10 -3.07 10.23
C ASP A 69 11.75 -1.58 10.37
N LEU A 70 11.10 -1.22 11.48
CA LEU A 70 10.69 0.17 11.74
C LEU A 70 11.84 1.08 12.15
N GLN A 71 12.86 0.52 12.80
CA GLN A 71 14.04 1.32 13.16
C GLN A 71 14.79 1.73 11.89
N LEU A 72 14.93 0.80 10.96
CA LEU A 72 15.48 1.11 9.63
C LEU A 72 14.60 2.12 8.90
N ALA A 73 13.27 1.94 8.90
CA ALA A 73 12.35 2.88 8.28
C ALA A 73 12.49 4.30 8.82
N GLN A 74 12.63 4.45 10.14
CA GLN A 74 12.85 5.74 10.78
C GLN A 74 14.19 6.37 10.37
N THR A 75 15.23 5.55 10.29
CA THR A 75 16.58 5.98 9.89
C THR A 75 16.58 6.46 8.45
N GLU A 76 16.01 5.66 7.54
CA GLU A 76 15.94 5.99 6.11
C GLU A 76 15.05 7.23 5.85
N ALA A 77 13.91 7.32 6.53
CA ALA A 77 13.04 8.50 6.42
C ALA A 77 13.76 9.79 6.87
N THR A 78 14.55 9.71 7.96
CA THR A 78 15.33 10.83 8.45
C THR A 78 16.44 11.22 7.47
N ALA A 79 17.14 10.25 6.90
CA ALA A 79 18.18 10.47 5.90
C ALA A 79 17.59 11.11 4.62
N LEU A 80 16.46 10.61 4.13
CA LEU A 80 15.76 11.17 2.97
C LEU A 80 15.32 12.61 3.24
N ALA A 81 14.74 12.88 4.39
CA ALA A 81 14.31 14.24 4.76
C ALA A 81 15.50 15.23 4.77
N ALA A 82 16.67 14.78 5.22
CA ALA A 82 17.89 15.60 5.25
C ALA A 82 18.57 15.72 3.87
N SER A 83 18.32 14.79 2.95
CA SER A 83 19.00 14.76 1.64
C SER A 83 18.41 15.72 0.60
N GLY A 84 17.32 16.40 0.92
CA GLY A 84 16.64 17.35 0.02
C GLY A 84 15.83 16.67 -1.09
N VAL A 85 15.16 15.56 -0.79
CA VAL A 85 14.15 14.98 -1.69
C VAL A 85 12.93 15.90 -1.81
N ASP A 86 12.30 15.94 -2.99
CA ASP A 86 11.11 16.77 -3.22
C ASP A 86 9.85 16.17 -2.58
N LEU A 87 9.84 14.85 -2.38
CA LEU A 87 8.70 14.12 -1.82
C LEU A 87 9.16 12.76 -1.30
N ILE A 88 8.48 12.24 -0.26
CA ILE A 88 8.62 10.85 0.20
C ILE A 88 7.33 10.09 -0.08
N PHE A 89 7.45 8.96 -0.80
CA PHE A 89 6.39 7.98 -1.00
C PHE A 89 6.52 6.88 0.05
N ALA A 90 5.46 6.64 0.83
CA ALA A 90 5.47 5.73 1.96
C ALA A 90 4.45 4.59 1.76
N GLU A 91 4.92 3.34 1.74
CA GLU A 91 4.04 2.18 1.64
C GLU A 91 3.79 1.56 3.01
N SER A 92 2.56 1.44 3.40
CA SER A 92 2.00 0.97 4.68
C SER A 92 1.88 2.03 5.78
N GLU A 93 0.97 1.78 6.72
CA GLU A 93 0.72 2.67 7.85
C GLU A 93 1.96 2.91 8.71
N ARG A 94 2.67 1.81 9.04
CA ARG A 94 3.83 1.88 9.93
C ARG A 94 4.97 2.70 9.32
N ILE A 95 5.20 2.54 8.02
CA ILE A 95 6.20 3.33 7.28
C ILE A 95 5.75 4.80 7.20
N ALA A 96 4.49 5.06 6.85
CA ALA A 96 3.96 6.42 6.76
C ALA A 96 4.08 7.16 8.10
N ARG A 97 3.83 6.48 9.22
CA ARG A 97 4.02 7.05 10.57
C ARG A 97 5.49 7.33 10.89
N ALA A 98 6.40 6.44 10.48
CA ALA A 98 7.84 6.67 10.63
C ALA A 98 8.28 7.90 9.83
N VAL A 99 7.86 8.03 8.56
CA VAL A 99 8.15 9.20 7.73
C VAL A 99 7.54 10.48 8.33
N LYS A 100 6.28 10.43 8.78
CA LYS A 100 5.64 11.58 9.43
C LYS A 100 6.38 12.06 10.68
N SER A 101 6.96 11.13 11.44
CA SER A 101 7.77 11.46 12.62
C SER A 101 9.14 12.04 12.24
N ALA A 102 9.70 11.67 11.09
CA ALA A 102 11.00 12.13 10.62
C ALA A 102 10.94 13.55 10.03
N THR A 103 9.81 13.96 9.44
CA THR A 103 9.69 15.26 8.79
C THR A 103 8.28 15.85 8.88
N GLN A 104 8.20 17.16 9.08
CA GLN A 104 6.95 17.94 9.04
C GLN A 104 6.89 18.87 7.81
N THR A 105 7.94 18.88 6.99
CA THR A 105 8.10 19.84 5.88
C THR A 105 8.19 19.17 4.52
N VAL A 106 8.91 18.02 4.41
CA VAL A 106 8.99 17.27 3.16
C VAL A 106 7.61 16.66 2.87
N PRO A 107 7.01 16.92 1.70
CA PRO A 107 5.75 16.30 1.29
C PRO A 107 5.77 14.78 1.39
N MET A 108 4.70 14.17 1.85
CA MET A 108 4.53 12.73 1.88
C MET A 108 3.24 12.29 1.19
N VAL A 109 3.35 11.25 0.35
CA VAL A 109 2.20 10.52 -0.22
C VAL A 109 2.26 9.08 0.27
N PHE A 110 1.21 8.65 0.98
CA PHE A 110 1.10 7.27 1.45
C PHE A 110 0.19 6.41 0.58
N VAL A 111 0.41 5.10 0.63
CA VAL A 111 -0.48 4.06 0.11
C VAL A 111 -0.60 2.91 1.12
N GLN A 112 -1.57 2.03 0.92
CA GLN A 112 -1.79 0.84 1.77
C GLN A 112 -2.00 1.18 3.26
N VAL A 113 -2.69 2.28 3.52
CA VAL A 113 -3.19 2.67 4.85
C VAL A 113 -4.69 2.40 4.89
N GLY A 114 -5.14 1.64 5.88
CA GLY A 114 -6.54 1.23 5.98
C GLY A 114 -7.46 2.37 6.44
N ASP A 115 -7.04 3.11 7.46
CA ASP A 115 -7.73 4.27 8.00
C ASP A 115 -6.70 5.35 8.37
N PRO A 116 -6.46 6.33 7.50
CA PRO A 116 -5.43 7.34 7.72
C PRO A 116 -5.74 8.32 8.86
N VAL A 117 -7.00 8.46 9.26
CA VAL A 117 -7.40 9.27 10.42
C VAL A 117 -7.11 8.52 11.71
N ALA A 118 -7.57 7.27 11.83
CA ALA A 118 -7.26 6.42 12.98
C ALA A 118 -5.75 6.18 13.13
N ALA A 119 -5.01 6.11 12.02
CA ALA A 119 -3.54 6.02 12.00
C ALA A 119 -2.85 7.31 12.48
N GLY A 120 -3.58 8.41 12.66
CA GLY A 120 -3.03 9.70 13.04
C GLY A 120 -2.17 10.34 11.94
N LEU A 121 -2.31 9.92 10.69
CA LEU A 121 -1.56 10.47 9.56
C LEU A 121 -2.15 11.79 9.10
N VAL A 122 -3.46 11.92 9.08
CA VAL A 122 -4.20 13.09 8.63
C VAL A 122 -5.27 13.48 9.64
N THR A 123 -5.71 14.74 9.62
CA THR A 123 -6.77 15.22 10.51
C THR A 123 -8.15 14.80 10.03
N SER A 124 -8.34 14.77 8.72
CA SER A 124 -9.55 14.26 8.06
C SER A 124 -9.25 13.87 6.60
N VAL A 125 -10.12 13.08 6.00
CA VAL A 125 -9.98 12.67 4.59
C VAL A 125 -10.10 13.85 3.62
N PRO A 126 -11.10 14.76 3.76
CA PRO A 126 -11.23 15.91 2.86
C PRO A 126 -10.14 16.97 3.06
N HIS A 127 -9.65 17.13 4.30
CA HIS A 127 -8.67 18.13 4.67
C HIS A 127 -7.57 17.47 5.49
N PRO A 128 -6.55 16.87 4.82
CA PRO A 128 -5.50 16.10 5.50
C PRO A 128 -4.73 16.90 6.54
N GLY A 129 -4.44 18.14 6.23
CA GLY A 129 -3.60 19.02 7.06
C GLY A 129 -2.11 18.64 6.98
N GLY A 130 -1.23 19.66 7.17
CA GLY A 130 0.22 19.42 7.18
C GLY A 130 0.79 18.98 5.83
N ASN A 131 1.83 18.15 5.88
CA ASN A 131 2.61 17.73 4.71
C ASN A 131 2.22 16.35 4.15
N VAL A 132 1.07 15.81 4.50
CA VAL A 132 0.69 14.41 4.23
C VAL A 132 -0.61 14.33 3.44
N THR A 133 -0.62 13.51 2.40
CA THR A 133 -1.82 13.01 1.70
C THR A 133 -1.58 11.60 1.19
N GLY A 134 -2.52 10.96 0.50
CA GLY A 134 -2.31 9.63 -0.03
C GLY A 134 -3.56 8.93 -0.53
N VAL A 135 -3.45 7.61 -0.71
CA VAL A 135 -4.56 6.73 -1.11
C VAL A 135 -4.83 5.72 0.01
N SER A 136 -6.04 5.77 0.57
CA SER A 136 -6.51 4.77 1.53
C SER A 136 -6.91 3.48 0.83
N SER A 137 -6.47 2.34 1.36
CA SER A 137 -6.83 1.02 0.86
C SER A 137 -8.22 0.55 1.30
N LEU A 138 -8.93 1.33 2.12
CA LEU A 138 -10.24 0.99 2.71
C LEU A 138 -10.22 -0.35 3.47
N ALA A 139 -9.06 -0.74 3.99
CA ALA A 139 -8.91 -2.07 4.58
C ALA A 139 -9.80 -2.27 5.82
N THR A 140 -10.05 -1.24 6.60
CA THR A 140 -10.95 -1.28 7.75
C THR A 140 -12.41 -1.43 7.32
N GLU A 141 -12.86 -0.61 6.38
CA GLU A 141 -14.23 -0.57 5.87
C GLU A 141 -14.62 -1.85 5.12
N LEU A 142 -13.66 -2.49 4.46
CA LEU A 142 -13.88 -3.73 3.70
C LEU A 142 -13.91 -4.98 4.59
N THR A 143 -13.58 -4.88 5.87
CA THR A 143 -13.52 -6.01 6.80
C THR A 143 -14.84 -6.79 6.90
N PRO A 144 -16.03 -6.17 7.01
CA PRO A 144 -17.30 -6.91 7.00
C PRO A 144 -17.47 -7.76 5.74
N LYS A 145 -17.11 -7.21 4.58
CA LYS A 145 -17.24 -7.91 3.30
C LYS A 145 -16.27 -9.07 3.17
N ARG A 146 -15.04 -8.93 3.70
CA ARG A 146 -14.11 -10.06 3.79
C ARG A 146 -14.67 -11.20 4.62
N LEU A 147 -15.29 -10.92 5.76
CA LEU A 147 -15.93 -11.95 6.59
C LEU A 147 -17.10 -12.63 5.87
N GLU A 148 -17.90 -11.90 5.10
CA GLU A 148 -18.94 -12.48 4.26
C GLU A 148 -18.35 -13.44 3.22
N PHE A 149 -17.29 -13.04 2.51
CA PHE A 149 -16.61 -13.91 1.55
C PHE A 149 -15.95 -15.11 2.21
N LEU A 150 -15.28 -14.92 3.35
CA LEU A 150 -14.71 -16.03 4.12
C LEU A 150 -15.80 -17.06 4.45
N LYS A 151 -16.95 -16.59 4.93
CA LYS A 151 -18.09 -17.45 5.29
C LYS A 151 -18.74 -18.13 4.07
N ALA A 152 -18.79 -17.43 2.93
CA ALA A 152 -19.32 -17.99 1.69
C ALA A 152 -18.41 -19.07 1.11
N VAL A 153 -17.08 -18.86 1.10
CA VAL A 153 -16.09 -19.84 0.61
C VAL A 153 -15.94 -21.02 1.57
N PHE A 154 -16.03 -20.76 2.88
CA PHE A 154 -15.84 -21.75 3.93
C PHE A 154 -17.05 -21.78 4.90
N PRO A 155 -18.19 -22.36 4.50
CA PRO A 155 -19.44 -22.32 5.27
C PRO A 155 -19.36 -22.97 6.66
N SER A 156 -18.41 -23.88 6.87
CA SER A 156 -18.19 -24.56 8.16
C SER A 156 -17.52 -23.69 9.22
N VAL A 157 -16.85 -22.59 8.83
CA VAL A 157 -16.19 -21.68 9.76
C VAL A 157 -17.19 -21.09 10.76
N ARG A 158 -16.85 -21.15 12.04
CA ARG A 158 -17.64 -20.59 13.15
C ARG A 158 -16.82 -19.63 14.00
N ARG A 159 -15.50 -19.78 14.02
CA ARG A 159 -14.57 -18.93 14.75
C ARG A 159 -13.53 -18.39 13.78
N VAL A 160 -13.26 -17.08 13.85
CA VAL A 160 -12.27 -16.42 12.99
C VAL A 160 -11.23 -15.77 13.89
N ARG A 161 -9.97 -16.10 13.62
CA ARG A 161 -8.83 -15.42 14.18
C ARG A 161 -8.54 -14.20 13.33
N VAL A 162 -8.53 -13.02 13.96
CA VAL A 162 -8.08 -11.77 13.34
C VAL A 162 -6.73 -11.45 13.95
N VAL A 163 -5.67 -11.65 13.18
CA VAL A 163 -4.30 -11.39 13.65
C VAL A 163 -3.81 -10.10 13.02
N TYR A 164 -3.30 -9.19 13.83
CA TYR A 164 -2.85 -7.87 13.39
C TYR A 164 -1.61 -7.41 14.17
N HIS A 165 -0.85 -6.48 13.59
CA HIS A 165 0.29 -5.89 14.29
C HIS A 165 -0.19 -4.90 15.34
N ALA A 166 0.35 -4.99 16.55
CA ALA A 166 -0.09 -4.16 17.68
C ALA A 166 0.10 -2.66 17.45
N ASP A 167 1.07 -2.27 16.61
CA ASP A 167 1.38 -0.87 16.30
C ASP A 167 0.75 -0.39 14.98
N ASP A 168 -0.08 -1.23 14.32
CA ASP A 168 -0.88 -0.86 13.16
C ASP A 168 -2.30 -0.53 13.62
N LEU A 169 -2.60 0.76 13.71
CA LEU A 169 -3.85 1.26 14.28
C LEU A 169 -5.06 0.94 13.39
N SER A 170 -4.89 1.00 12.07
CA SER A 170 -5.94 0.62 11.12
C SER A 170 -6.30 -0.86 11.23
N SER A 171 -5.29 -1.73 11.44
CA SER A 171 -5.54 -3.16 11.67
C SER A 171 -6.27 -3.42 12.97
N GLY A 172 -5.96 -2.66 14.02
CA GLY A 172 -6.69 -2.69 15.29
C GLY A 172 -8.16 -2.27 15.09
N ALA A 173 -8.40 -1.18 14.37
CA ALA A 173 -9.75 -0.72 14.03
C ALA A 173 -10.51 -1.78 13.20
N ALA A 174 -9.86 -2.40 12.22
CA ALA A 174 -10.45 -3.49 11.43
C ALA A 174 -10.80 -4.71 12.29
N ALA A 175 -10.00 -5.04 13.32
CA ALA A 175 -10.30 -6.11 14.25
C ALA A 175 -11.56 -5.80 15.10
N HIS A 176 -11.75 -4.55 15.54
CA HIS A 176 -12.98 -4.11 16.19
C HIS A 176 -14.18 -4.19 15.24
N THR A 177 -14.06 -3.67 14.03
CA THR A 177 -15.09 -3.78 12.99
C THR A 177 -15.50 -5.23 12.75
N ALA A 178 -14.54 -6.17 12.74
CA ALA A 178 -14.82 -7.59 12.62
C ALA A 178 -15.67 -8.12 13.81
N GLN A 179 -15.37 -7.68 15.03
CA GLN A 179 -16.13 -8.06 16.24
C GLN A 179 -17.57 -7.54 16.18
N ASP A 180 -17.77 -6.29 15.74
CA ASP A 180 -19.09 -5.65 15.67
C ASP A 180 -20.05 -6.38 14.72
N VAL A 181 -19.53 -6.90 13.60
CA VAL A 181 -20.35 -7.59 12.59
C VAL A 181 -20.46 -9.10 12.81
N ALA A 182 -19.71 -9.66 13.75
CA ALA A 182 -19.58 -11.10 13.97
C ALA A 182 -20.93 -11.79 14.21
N GLY A 183 -21.79 -11.18 15.03
CA GLY A 183 -23.10 -11.75 15.38
C GLY A 183 -24.02 -11.95 14.16
N ARG A 184 -24.04 -10.99 13.23
CA ARG A 184 -24.82 -11.07 11.99
C ARG A 184 -24.39 -12.23 11.09
N LEU A 185 -23.08 -12.56 11.12
CA LEU A 185 -22.49 -13.64 10.31
C LEU A 185 -22.45 -14.98 11.05
N LYS A 186 -22.94 -15.03 12.30
CA LYS A 186 -22.87 -16.20 13.19
C LYS A 186 -21.41 -16.68 13.34
N LEU A 187 -20.49 -15.73 13.52
CA LEU A 187 -19.08 -15.96 13.72
C LEU A 187 -18.67 -15.54 15.14
N LYS A 188 -17.67 -16.21 15.69
CA LYS A 188 -16.96 -15.78 16.89
C LYS A 188 -15.61 -15.21 16.45
N ILE A 189 -15.38 -13.92 16.68
CA ILE A 189 -14.11 -13.27 16.38
C ILE A 189 -13.18 -13.37 17.59
N VAL A 190 -11.94 -13.74 17.33
CA VAL A 190 -10.83 -13.75 18.30
C VAL A 190 -9.72 -12.90 17.76
N ALA A 191 -9.68 -11.64 18.17
CA ALA A 191 -8.64 -10.69 17.78
C ALA A 191 -7.35 -10.95 18.57
N ARG A 192 -6.20 -10.90 17.90
CA ARG A 192 -4.86 -11.07 18.47
C ARG A 192 -3.89 -10.06 17.90
N ALA A 193 -3.40 -9.20 18.76
CA ALA A 193 -2.30 -8.32 18.46
C ALA A 193 -0.98 -9.06 18.59
N VAL A 194 -0.11 -8.95 17.60
CA VAL A 194 1.25 -9.53 17.59
C VAL A 194 2.27 -8.42 17.33
N ARG A 195 3.52 -8.62 17.79
CA ARG A 195 4.60 -7.64 17.56
C ARG A 195 5.75 -8.22 16.75
N THR A 196 5.94 -9.51 16.82
CA THR A 196 7.05 -10.22 16.18
C THR A 196 6.54 -11.34 15.29
N GLU A 197 7.38 -11.80 14.36
CA GLU A 197 7.09 -12.98 13.55
C GLU A 197 6.91 -14.22 14.45
N ALA A 198 7.70 -14.35 15.51
CA ALA A 198 7.57 -15.45 16.46
C ALA A 198 6.18 -15.44 17.14
N ASP A 199 5.66 -14.26 17.52
CA ASP A 199 4.31 -14.13 18.07
C ASP A 199 3.26 -14.59 17.05
N LEU A 200 3.42 -14.14 15.78
CA LEU A 200 2.52 -14.52 14.69
C LEU A 200 2.50 -16.04 14.50
N VAL A 201 3.67 -16.66 14.35
CA VAL A 201 3.80 -18.11 14.18
C VAL A 201 3.21 -18.86 15.37
N SER A 202 3.49 -18.41 16.61
CA SER A 202 2.93 -18.99 17.82
C SER A 202 1.40 -18.92 17.83
N GLU A 203 0.83 -17.75 17.49
CA GLU A 203 -0.62 -17.55 17.43
C GLU A 203 -1.27 -18.42 16.35
N LEU A 204 -0.68 -18.51 15.16
CA LEU A 204 -1.18 -19.34 14.06
C LEU A 204 -1.19 -20.84 14.41
N LYS A 205 -0.21 -21.31 15.15
CA LYS A 205 -0.17 -22.71 15.63
C LYS A 205 -1.29 -23.06 16.63
N THR A 206 -1.97 -22.06 17.20
CA THR A 206 -3.13 -22.28 18.09
C THR A 206 -4.45 -22.46 17.35
N LEU A 207 -4.47 -22.25 16.04
CA LEU A 207 -5.65 -22.47 15.21
C LEU A 207 -6.07 -23.94 15.23
N ARG A 208 -7.37 -24.17 15.36
CA ARG A 208 -7.98 -25.50 15.40
C ARG A 208 -8.69 -25.79 14.08
N PRO A 209 -8.92 -27.07 13.75
CA PRO A 209 -9.76 -27.41 12.61
C PRO A 209 -11.11 -26.68 12.68
N GLY A 210 -11.52 -26.05 11.58
CA GLY A 210 -12.72 -25.22 11.49
C GLY A 210 -12.57 -23.76 11.91
N ASP A 211 -11.39 -23.35 12.40
CA ASP A 211 -11.07 -21.92 12.55
C ASP A 211 -10.78 -21.29 11.19
N GLY A 212 -11.18 -20.03 11.03
CA GLY A 212 -10.78 -19.19 9.92
C GLY A 212 -9.74 -18.15 10.32
N LEU A 213 -8.98 -17.66 9.36
CA LEU A 213 -8.03 -16.58 9.51
C LEU A 213 -8.48 -15.38 8.69
N LEU A 214 -8.50 -14.20 9.29
CA LEU A 214 -8.61 -12.92 8.62
C LEU A 214 -7.34 -12.12 8.87
N SER A 215 -6.66 -11.74 7.78
CA SER A 215 -5.62 -10.72 7.80
C SER A 215 -6.22 -9.40 7.33
N PRO A 216 -6.42 -8.40 8.21
CA PRO A 216 -7.12 -7.17 7.85
C PRO A 216 -6.27 -6.23 7.01
N THR A 217 -4.99 -6.12 7.30
CA THR A 217 -4.01 -5.31 6.58
C THR A 217 -2.67 -6.04 6.59
N THR A 218 -1.59 -5.30 6.38
CA THR A 218 -0.23 -5.82 6.44
C THR A 218 0.09 -6.39 7.83
N VAL A 219 0.10 -7.71 7.96
CA VAL A 219 0.52 -8.37 9.20
C VAL A 219 1.95 -8.83 9.05
N MET A 220 2.87 -8.24 9.68
CA MET A 220 4.22 -8.74 9.80
C MET A 220 4.83 -9.38 8.65
N MET A 221 5.14 -8.58 7.65
CA MET A 221 5.23 -9.08 6.64
C MET A 221 6.35 -9.25 5.92
N GLY A 222 7.36 -9.48 6.46
CA GLY A 222 8.59 -9.90 5.91
C GLY A 222 8.51 -11.14 5.08
N ILE A 223 7.59 -12.01 5.34
CA ILE A 223 7.62 -13.33 4.72
C ILE A 223 6.21 -13.79 4.38
N PRO A 224 5.69 -13.40 3.22
CA PRO A 224 4.45 -14.02 2.70
C PRO A 224 4.50 -15.55 2.76
N GLY A 225 5.69 -16.14 2.53
CA GLY A 225 5.90 -17.58 2.56
C GLY A 225 5.46 -18.23 3.86
N THR A 226 5.89 -17.75 5.01
CA THR A 226 5.59 -18.41 6.29
C THR A 226 4.10 -18.54 6.57
N ILE A 227 3.30 -17.47 6.33
CA ILE A 227 1.85 -17.53 6.54
C ILE A 227 1.18 -18.44 5.52
N LEU A 228 1.60 -18.35 4.27
CA LEU A 228 1.05 -19.18 3.18
C LEU A 228 1.41 -20.64 3.38
N ASP A 229 2.64 -20.96 3.75
CA ASP A 229 3.07 -22.33 4.03
C ASP A 229 2.29 -22.93 5.19
N LEU A 230 2.14 -22.20 6.29
CA LEU A 230 1.33 -22.64 7.41
C LEU A 230 -0.15 -22.80 7.03
N GLN A 231 -0.69 -21.90 6.22
CA GLN A 231 -2.07 -22.01 5.72
C GLN A 231 -2.25 -23.27 4.87
N LEU A 232 -1.34 -23.52 3.92
CA LEU A 232 -1.41 -24.67 3.02
C LEU A 232 -1.23 -25.98 3.77
N MET A 233 -0.24 -26.06 4.67
CA MET A 233 0.04 -27.24 5.49
C MET A 233 -1.13 -27.60 6.41
N ALA A 234 -1.70 -26.61 7.07
CA ALA A 234 -2.79 -26.80 8.04
C ALA A 234 -4.19 -26.69 7.41
N ARG A 235 -4.31 -26.36 6.12
CA ARG A 235 -5.56 -26.20 5.36
C ARG A 235 -6.54 -25.22 6.02
N TRP A 236 -6.03 -24.13 6.59
CA TRP A 236 -6.90 -23.15 7.25
C TRP A 236 -7.73 -22.35 6.26
N PRO A 237 -9.04 -22.21 6.50
CA PRO A 237 -9.85 -21.20 5.85
C PRO A 237 -9.27 -19.81 6.11
N ALA A 238 -8.82 -19.12 5.07
CA ALA A 238 -8.24 -17.79 5.23
C ALA A 238 -8.72 -16.83 4.13
N ILE A 239 -8.85 -15.54 4.50
CA ILE A 239 -9.05 -14.46 3.56
C ILE A 239 -8.08 -13.31 3.85
N PHE A 240 -7.52 -12.75 2.79
CA PHE A 240 -6.54 -11.69 2.85
C PHE A 240 -7.09 -10.38 2.28
N TYR A 241 -6.34 -9.30 2.49
CA TYR A 241 -6.78 -7.95 2.16
C TYR A 241 -6.39 -7.51 0.73
N THR A 242 -5.52 -8.23 0.02
CA THR A 242 -5.06 -7.90 -1.34
C THR A 242 -4.71 -9.15 -2.15
N SER A 243 -4.83 -9.05 -3.47
CA SER A 243 -4.51 -10.09 -4.45
C SER A 243 -3.05 -10.57 -4.43
N PHE A 244 -2.13 -9.76 -3.90
CA PHE A 244 -0.75 -10.16 -3.70
C PHE A 244 -0.61 -11.51 -2.98
N TRP A 245 -1.42 -11.76 -1.95
CA TRP A 245 -1.44 -13.02 -1.23
C TRP A 245 -1.97 -14.19 -2.07
N VAL A 246 -2.97 -13.91 -2.92
CA VAL A 246 -3.58 -14.91 -3.80
C VAL A 246 -2.61 -15.32 -4.90
N GLN A 247 -1.84 -14.38 -5.43
CA GLN A 247 -0.76 -14.64 -6.36
C GLN A 247 0.31 -15.55 -5.72
N GLY A 248 0.60 -15.36 -4.44
CA GLY A 248 1.52 -16.19 -3.65
C GLY A 248 0.96 -17.55 -3.23
N GLY A 249 -0.33 -17.84 -3.45
CA GLY A 249 -0.94 -19.14 -3.14
C GLY A 249 -2.10 -19.09 -2.12
N ALA A 250 -2.50 -17.94 -1.61
CA ALA A 250 -3.71 -17.85 -0.78
C ALA A 250 -4.96 -18.19 -1.60
N VAL A 251 -6.00 -18.74 -0.95
CA VAL A 251 -7.24 -19.14 -1.62
C VAL A 251 -8.03 -17.95 -2.14
N VAL A 252 -8.19 -16.92 -1.29
CA VAL A 252 -9.07 -15.79 -1.58
C VAL A 252 -8.58 -14.52 -0.91
N ALA A 253 -8.73 -13.41 -1.61
CA ALA A 253 -8.55 -12.08 -1.06
C ALA A 253 -9.66 -11.13 -1.56
N TYR A 254 -9.93 -10.10 -0.76
CA TYR A 254 -10.83 -9.02 -1.16
C TYR A 254 -10.31 -7.68 -0.65
N GLY A 255 -9.98 -6.78 -1.56
CA GLY A 255 -9.48 -5.46 -1.26
C GLY A 255 -8.76 -4.80 -2.43
N SER A 256 -8.03 -3.73 -2.16
CA SER A 256 -7.32 -2.98 -3.20
C SER A 256 -6.02 -3.67 -3.62
N PRO A 257 -5.72 -3.72 -4.91
CA PRO A 257 -4.40 -4.13 -5.39
C PRO A 257 -3.34 -3.07 -5.06
N VAL A 258 -2.22 -3.50 -4.52
CA VAL A 258 -1.16 -2.59 -4.03
C VAL A 258 -0.51 -1.76 -5.14
N ASP A 259 -0.36 -2.35 -6.32
CA ASP A 259 0.17 -1.71 -7.53
C ASP A 259 -0.81 -0.67 -8.09
N HIS A 260 -2.11 -0.94 -8.05
CA HIS A 260 -3.15 0.02 -8.49
C HIS A 260 -3.24 1.22 -7.56
N ASP A 261 -3.21 1.02 -6.23
CA ASP A 261 -3.20 2.12 -5.27
C ASP A 261 -1.97 3.03 -5.48
N ALA A 262 -0.81 2.44 -5.74
CA ALA A 262 0.41 3.19 -6.02
C ALA A 262 0.36 3.93 -7.36
N ALA A 263 -0.20 3.32 -8.40
CA ALA A 263 -0.43 3.97 -9.69
C ALA A 263 -1.44 5.12 -9.57
N GLN A 264 -2.50 4.96 -8.74
CA GLN A 264 -3.44 6.03 -8.43
C GLN A 264 -2.76 7.17 -7.68
N ALA A 265 -1.93 6.86 -6.69
CA ALA A 265 -1.20 7.84 -5.88
C ALA A 265 -0.18 8.66 -6.70
N ALA A 266 0.31 8.13 -7.83
CA ALA A 266 1.19 8.85 -8.74
C ALA A 266 0.60 10.18 -9.20
N ARG A 267 -0.74 10.31 -9.27
CA ARG A 267 -1.42 11.57 -9.59
C ARG A 267 -1.21 12.61 -8.48
N LEU A 268 -1.32 12.22 -7.22
CA LEU A 268 -1.04 13.10 -6.08
C LEU A 268 0.43 13.51 -6.07
N VAL A 269 1.34 12.54 -6.29
CA VAL A 269 2.78 12.81 -6.43
C VAL A 269 3.02 13.86 -7.52
N ALA A 270 2.49 13.66 -8.74
CA ALA A 270 2.68 14.58 -9.85
C ALA A 270 2.14 15.99 -9.57
N ARG A 271 1.02 16.12 -8.86
CA ARG A 271 0.45 17.41 -8.43
C ARG A 271 1.36 18.13 -7.45
N ILE A 272 1.88 17.40 -6.46
CA ILE A 272 2.82 17.97 -5.47
C ILE A 272 4.12 18.43 -6.14
N LEU A 273 4.70 17.63 -7.03
CA LEU A 273 5.90 17.99 -7.77
C LEU A 273 5.70 19.23 -8.66
N ARG A 274 4.45 19.53 -9.05
CA ARG A 274 4.07 20.76 -9.78
C ARG A 274 3.73 21.95 -8.87
N GLY A 275 3.88 21.80 -7.55
CA GLY A 275 3.77 22.87 -6.56
C GLY A 275 2.47 22.89 -5.75
N GLU A 276 1.56 21.93 -5.91
CA GLU A 276 0.40 21.83 -5.02
C GLU A 276 0.81 21.32 -3.65
N ARG A 277 0.15 21.84 -2.60
CA ARG A 277 0.49 21.46 -1.23
C ARG A 277 -0.29 20.23 -0.80
N PRO A 278 0.32 19.25 -0.10
CA PRO A 278 -0.39 18.05 0.37
C PRO A 278 -1.65 18.36 1.17
N GLN A 279 -1.64 19.40 1.99
CA GLN A 279 -2.79 19.80 2.81
C GLN A 279 -4.03 20.22 2.01
N ASP A 280 -3.86 20.62 0.75
CA ASP A 280 -4.94 21.03 -0.15
C ASP A 280 -5.41 19.86 -1.05
N LEU A 281 -4.79 18.69 -0.91
CA LEU A 281 -5.09 17.47 -1.65
C LEU A 281 -5.81 16.47 -0.75
N PRO A 282 -7.14 16.27 -0.91
CA PRO A 282 -7.85 15.27 -0.13
C PRO A 282 -7.19 13.89 -0.23
N VAL A 283 -7.24 13.13 0.86
CA VAL A 283 -6.92 11.70 0.77
C VAL A 283 -7.93 11.03 -0.14
N GLU A 284 -7.45 10.25 -1.08
CA GLU A 284 -8.30 9.49 -1.99
C GLU A 284 -8.58 8.09 -1.42
N SER A 285 -9.75 7.55 -1.70
CA SER A 285 -10.00 6.13 -1.52
C SER A 285 -9.49 5.36 -2.72
N SER A 286 -9.02 4.13 -2.52
CA SER A 286 -8.73 3.22 -3.64
C SER A 286 -9.94 3.15 -4.58
N ASN A 287 -9.71 3.36 -5.86
CA ASN A 287 -10.74 3.29 -6.90
C ASN A 287 -10.94 1.89 -7.47
N THR A 288 -10.14 0.92 -7.02
CA THR A 288 -10.18 -0.46 -7.47
C THR A 288 -10.24 -1.39 -6.27
N ILE A 289 -11.35 -2.10 -6.14
CA ILE A 289 -11.53 -3.15 -5.13
C ILE A 289 -11.83 -4.44 -5.87
N GLU A 290 -11.05 -5.48 -5.62
CA GLU A 290 -11.18 -6.75 -6.34
C GLU A 290 -11.36 -7.94 -5.39
N LEU A 291 -12.17 -8.91 -5.84
CA LEU A 291 -12.24 -10.26 -5.31
C LEU A 291 -11.33 -11.15 -6.13
N SER A 292 -10.27 -11.64 -5.51
CA SER A 292 -9.28 -12.51 -6.17
C SER A 292 -9.35 -13.92 -5.62
N ILE A 293 -9.25 -14.93 -6.49
CA ILE A 293 -9.24 -16.35 -6.12
C ILE A 293 -8.11 -17.09 -6.83
N ASN A 294 -7.57 -18.12 -6.17
CA ASN A 294 -6.55 -19.03 -6.73
C ASN A 294 -7.15 -20.43 -6.93
N LEU A 295 -7.44 -20.79 -8.16
CA LEU A 295 -8.07 -22.07 -8.48
C LEU A 295 -7.13 -23.27 -8.26
N LYS A 296 -5.83 -23.10 -8.45
CA LYS A 296 -4.85 -24.13 -8.16
C LYS A 296 -4.88 -24.51 -6.67
N THR A 297 -4.88 -23.51 -5.79
CA THR A 297 -4.95 -23.73 -4.34
C THR A 297 -6.32 -24.28 -3.93
N VAL A 298 -7.41 -23.78 -4.52
CA VAL A 298 -8.77 -24.30 -4.30
C VAL A 298 -8.80 -25.82 -4.59
N THR A 299 -8.24 -26.23 -5.73
CA THR A 299 -8.18 -27.64 -6.13
C THR A 299 -7.27 -28.46 -5.20
N ALA A 300 -6.09 -27.96 -4.90
CA ALA A 300 -5.12 -28.65 -4.03
C ALA A 300 -5.65 -28.89 -2.61
N LEU A 301 -6.47 -27.97 -2.09
CA LEU A 301 -7.09 -28.09 -0.77
C LEU A 301 -8.45 -28.83 -0.79
N GLY A 302 -8.96 -29.22 -1.95
CA GLY A 302 -10.26 -29.89 -2.10
C GLY A 302 -11.43 -28.98 -1.73
N ILE A 303 -11.31 -27.66 -1.93
CA ILE A 303 -12.34 -26.69 -1.61
C ILE A 303 -13.38 -26.64 -2.73
N THR A 304 -14.66 -26.78 -2.38
CA THR A 304 -15.75 -26.54 -3.33
C THR A 304 -16.04 -25.05 -3.40
N MET A 305 -15.49 -24.38 -4.41
CA MET A 305 -15.73 -22.95 -4.62
C MET A 305 -17.15 -22.69 -5.08
N PRO A 306 -17.97 -21.92 -4.35
CA PRO A 306 -19.33 -21.59 -4.76
C PRO A 306 -19.35 -20.88 -6.13
N ALA A 307 -20.28 -21.29 -7.02
CA ALA A 307 -20.41 -20.70 -8.35
C ALA A 307 -20.57 -19.17 -8.30
N ALA A 308 -21.39 -18.67 -7.36
CA ALA A 308 -21.60 -17.24 -7.16
C ALA A 308 -20.31 -16.48 -6.82
N ILE A 309 -19.40 -17.08 -6.06
CA ILE A 309 -18.09 -16.48 -5.73
C ILE A 309 -17.19 -16.47 -6.96
N ARG A 310 -17.15 -17.60 -7.70
CA ARG A 310 -16.35 -17.71 -8.92
C ARG A 310 -16.80 -16.72 -9.99
N THR A 311 -18.10 -16.53 -10.19
CA THR A 311 -18.65 -15.56 -11.16
C THR A 311 -18.39 -14.11 -10.74
N ARG A 312 -18.30 -13.85 -9.43
CA ARG A 312 -18.01 -12.49 -8.91
C ARG A 312 -16.53 -12.17 -8.81
N ALA A 313 -15.64 -13.16 -8.99
CA ALA A 313 -14.22 -12.92 -8.91
C ALA A 313 -13.76 -12.00 -10.04
N ASP A 314 -13.14 -10.89 -9.67
CA ASP A 314 -12.56 -9.93 -10.61
C ASP A 314 -11.23 -10.46 -11.16
N ARG A 315 -10.50 -11.25 -10.37
CA ARG A 315 -9.23 -11.83 -10.74
C ARG A 315 -9.14 -13.31 -10.34
N ILE A 316 -8.79 -14.14 -11.32
CA ILE A 316 -8.64 -15.59 -11.13
C ILE A 316 -7.23 -16.00 -11.48
N PHE A 317 -6.54 -16.59 -10.50
CA PHE A 317 -5.23 -17.20 -10.69
C PHE A 317 -5.44 -18.71 -10.95
N PRO A 318 -4.93 -19.21 -12.11
CA PRO A 318 -5.11 -20.60 -12.52
C PRO A 318 -4.31 -21.61 -11.70
#